data_9f64ba43f5a7ef7b4e076697b431353f
#
_entry.id   9f64ba43f5a7ef7b4e076697b431353f
#
_cell.length_a   1.000
_cell.length_b   1.000
_cell.length_c   1.000
_cell.angle_alpha   90.00
_cell.angle_beta   90.00
_cell.angle_gamma   90.00
#
_symmetry.space_group_name_H-M   'P 1'
#
loop_
_entity.id
_entity.type
_entity.pdbx_description
1 polymer ?
#
loop_
_entity_poly.entity_id
_entity_poly.type
_entity_poly.pdbx_seq_one_letter_code
_entity_poly.pdbx_strand_id
1 'polypeptide(L)' 'MINFLLSLFKQDPTKKVLKERDALYKKAVQLQRSGDLRTYGRVMTRIDELEKEYVRLKSEE' A
#
# COMPACT_ATOMS: atom_id res chain seq x y z
N MET A 1 9.40 13.07 -25.41
CA MET A 1 10.02 13.75 -24.27
C MET A 1 9.01 14.14 -23.21
N ILE A 2 7.99 14.88 -23.64
CA ILE A 2 6.91 15.25 -22.73
C ILE A 2 6.23 14.01 -22.16
N ASN A 3 6.04 12.99 -23.00
CA ASN A 3 5.44 11.74 -22.56
C ASN A 3 6.28 11.03 -21.50
N PHE A 4 7.60 11.15 -21.63
CA PHE A 4 8.50 10.57 -20.66
C PHE A 4 8.35 11.23 -19.30
N LEU A 5 8.27 12.55 -19.29
CA LEU A 5 8.06 13.30 -18.05
C LEU A 5 6.71 12.99 -17.43
N LEU A 6 5.68 12.90 -18.27
CA LEU A 6 4.35 12.53 -17.81
C LEU A 6 4.34 11.12 -17.22
N SER A 7 5.12 10.21 -17.82
CA SER A 7 5.25 8.86 -17.30
C SER A 7 5.89 8.84 -15.93
N LEU A 8 6.84 9.73 -15.69
CA LEU A 8 7.48 9.86 -14.39
C LEU A 8 6.50 10.39 -13.34
N PHE A 9 5.65 11.31 -13.74
CA PHE A 9 4.65 11.87 -12.84
C PHE A 9 3.46 10.95 -12.68
N LYS A 10 3.14 10.19 -13.70
CA LYS A 10 2.14 9.15 -13.58
C LYS A 10 2.79 7.98 -12.87
N GLN A 11 2.85 8.06 -11.58
CA GLN A 11 3.36 6.94 -10.81
C GLN A 11 2.51 5.72 -11.11
N ASP A 12 3.20 4.62 -11.31
CA ASP A 12 2.55 3.33 -11.46
C ASP A 12 1.68 3.11 -10.20
N PRO A 13 0.36 3.01 -10.33
CA PRO A 13 -0.50 2.87 -9.17
C PRO A 13 -0.19 1.61 -8.36
N THR A 14 0.31 0.55 -9.01
CA THR A 14 0.67 -0.66 -8.27
C THR A 14 1.87 -0.42 -7.37
N LYS A 15 2.86 0.34 -7.82
CA LYS A 15 4.02 0.66 -6.99
C LYS A 15 3.62 1.51 -5.79
N LYS A 16 2.71 2.45 -6.00
CA LYS A 16 2.23 3.29 -4.93
C LYS A 16 1.52 2.48 -3.86
N VAL A 17 0.68 1.54 -4.30
CA VAL A 17 -0.04 0.66 -3.39
C VAL A 17 0.92 -0.20 -2.58
N LEU A 18 1.92 -0.78 -3.24
CA LEU A 18 2.90 -1.62 -2.57
C LEU A 18 3.71 -0.83 -1.54
N LYS A 19 4.08 0.40 -1.89
CA LYS A 19 4.85 1.24 -0.99
C LYS A 19 4.04 1.60 0.25
N GLU A 20 2.78 1.93 0.07
CA GLU A 20 1.90 2.22 1.20
C GLU A 20 1.69 0.99 2.07
N ARG A 21 1.50 -0.17 1.43
CA ARG A 21 1.35 -1.43 2.16
C ARG A 21 2.57 -1.72 3.02
N ASP A 22 3.77 -1.55 2.44
CA ASP A 22 5.00 -1.83 3.17
C ASP A 22 5.16 -0.92 4.39
N ALA A 23 4.82 0.36 4.23
CA ALA A 23 4.87 1.30 5.35
C ALA A 23 3.89 0.90 6.45
N LEU A 24 2.71 0.43 6.07
CA LEU A 24 1.71 -0.02 7.04
C LEU A 24 2.13 -1.31 7.73
N TYR A 25 2.82 -2.21 7.03
CA TYR A 25 3.36 -3.42 7.66
C TYR A 25 4.35 -3.08 8.76
N LYS A 26 5.24 -2.14 8.50
CA LYS A 26 6.20 -1.70 9.51
C LYS A 26 5.48 -1.13 10.73
N LYS A 27 4.44 -0.34 10.49
CA LYS A 27 3.64 0.21 11.56
C LYS A 27 2.92 -0.89 12.33
N ALA A 28 2.38 -1.88 11.62
CA ALA A 28 1.69 -3.00 12.24
C ALA A 28 2.61 -3.78 13.19
N VAL A 29 3.86 -4.01 12.76
CA VAL A 29 4.82 -4.70 13.60
C VAL A 29 5.07 -3.93 14.90
N GLN A 30 5.21 -2.61 14.80
CA GLN A 30 5.42 -1.77 15.97
C GLN A 30 4.22 -1.80 16.90
N LEU A 31 3.01 -1.76 16.34
CA LEU A 31 1.78 -1.81 17.14
C LEU A 31 1.63 -3.15 17.83
N GLN A 32 2.01 -4.22 17.15
CA GLN A 32 1.97 -5.54 17.73
C GLN A 32 2.92 -5.64 18.94
N ARG A 33 4.11 -5.07 18.80
CA ARG A 33 5.10 -5.08 19.89
C ARG A 33 4.65 -4.25 21.08
N SER A 34 3.95 -3.14 20.83
CA SER A 34 3.48 -2.29 21.91
C SER A 34 2.18 -2.79 22.54
N GLY A 35 1.56 -3.77 21.93
CA GLY A 35 0.31 -4.33 22.45
C GLY A 35 -0.93 -3.58 22.08
N ASP A 36 -0.84 -2.61 21.17
CA ASP A 36 -1.99 -1.85 20.70
C ASP A 36 -2.74 -2.63 19.63
N LEU A 37 -3.52 -3.60 20.07
CA LEU A 37 -4.20 -4.51 19.17
C LEU A 37 -5.33 -3.85 18.39
N ARG A 38 -5.95 -2.82 18.98
CA ARG A 38 -7.03 -2.11 18.31
C ARG A 38 -6.52 -1.40 17.06
N THR A 39 -5.45 -0.62 17.21
CA THR A 39 -4.86 0.08 16.07
C THR A 39 -4.23 -0.91 15.09
N TYR A 40 -3.64 -1.98 15.62
CA TYR A 40 -3.12 -3.05 14.79
C TYR A 40 -4.19 -3.60 13.85
N GLY A 41 -5.39 -3.87 14.38
CA GLY A 41 -6.49 -4.37 13.56
C GLY A 41 -6.88 -3.40 12.44
N ARG A 42 -6.90 -2.11 12.75
CA ARG A 42 -7.22 -1.09 11.75
C ARG A 42 -6.17 -1.05 10.64
N VAL A 43 -4.90 -1.12 11.03
CA VAL A 43 -3.81 -1.12 10.05
C VAL A 43 -3.88 -2.35 9.18
N MET A 44 -4.16 -3.52 9.76
CA MET A 44 -4.27 -4.75 8.99
C MET A 44 -5.46 -4.72 8.02
N THR A 45 -6.56 -4.08 8.40
CA THR A 45 -7.70 -3.90 7.51
C THR A 45 -7.30 -3.05 6.31
N ARG A 46 -6.56 -1.97 6.56
CA ARG A 46 -6.09 -1.13 5.47
C ARG A 46 -5.14 -1.87 4.54
N ILE A 47 -4.26 -2.69 5.11
CA ILE A 47 -3.35 -3.52 4.33
C ILE A 47 -4.14 -4.46 3.42
N ASP A 48 -5.19 -5.08 3.96
CA ASP A 48 -6.03 -5.98 3.18
C ASP A 48 -6.69 -5.25 2.02
N GLU A 49 -7.19 -4.03 2.27
CA GLU A 49 -7.78 -3.22 1.21
C GLU A 49 -6.77 -2.90 0.12
N LEU A 50 -5.55 -2.57 0.51
CA LEU A 50 -4.49 -2.26 -0.44
C LEU A 50 -4.10 -3.48 -1.26
N GLU A 51 -4.07 -4.65 -0.65
CA GLU A 51 -3.76 -5.87 -1.37
C GLU A 51 -4.85 -6.21 -2.38
N LYS A 52 -6.11 -5.99 -2.04
CA LYS A 52 -7.21 -6.18 -2.97
C LYS A 52 -7.13 -5.19 -4.13
N GLU A 53 -6.78 -3.96 -3.82
CA GLU A 53 -6.61 -2.94 -4.85
C GLU A 53 -5.46 -3.30 -5.79
N TYR A 54 -4.36 -3.81 -5.23
CA TYR A 54 -3.23 -4.25 -6.03
C TYR A 54 -3.64 -5.35 -7.02
N VAL A 55 -4.37 -6.34 -6.54
CA VAL A 55 -4.85 -7.42 -7.40
C VAL A 55 -5.75 -6.87 -8.50
N ARG A 56 -6.64 -5.94 -8.15
CA ARG A 56 -7.54 -5.34 -9.14
C ARG A 56 -6.75 -4.58 -10.21
N LEU A 57 -5.77 -3.80 -9.80
CA LEU A 57 -4.96 -3.04 -10.75
C LEU A 57 -4.16 -3.94 -11.66
N LYS A 58 -3.65 -5.05 -11.13
CA LYS A 58 -2.93 -6.02 -11.93
C LYS A 58 -3.83 -6.70 -12.94
N SER A 59 -5.09 -6.96 -12.56
CA SER A 59 -6.05 -7.57 -13.47
C SER A 59 -6.39 -6.67 -14.65
N GLU A 60 -6.31 -5.37 -14.44
CA GLU A 60 -6.66 -4.40 -15.47
C GLU A 60 -5.51 -4.18 -16.47
N GLU A 61 -4.33 -4.65 -16.16
CA GLU A 61 -3.23 -4.57 -17.11
C GLU A 61 -3.43 -5.58 -18.23
#